data_e3ab9c93e2aabe44e807e5b3eba9d530
#
_entry.id   e3ab9c93e2aabe44e807e5b3eba9d530
#
_cell.length_a   1.000
_cell.length_b   1.000
_cell.length_c   1.000
_cell.angle_alpha   90.00
_cell.angle_beta   90.00
_cell.angle_gamma   90.00
#
_symmetry.space_group_name_H-M   'P 1'
#
loop_
_entity.id
_entity.type
_entity.pdbx_description
1 polymer ?
#
loop_
_entity_poly.entity_id
_entity_poly.type
_entity_poly.pdbx_seq_one_letter_code
_entity_poly.pdbx_strand_id
1 'polypeptide(L)'
;MKKTRFIPYGYTIREGRTVIEHSEAAIIREIFDDYIKGASLKDIAESLTQRKIPYTEKTDVWDKARIARIIENAKYIGDGEYDPIIDEDTYEGAVSMKAARQRNVVQKECEGIALIRNRVKCADCGSPMVRRISSKRNIKESWTC
;
A
#
# COMPACT_ATOMS: atom_id res chain seq x y z
N MET A 1 6.04 6.24 -21.80
CA MET A 1 6.32 6.89 -20.50
C MET A 1 5.08 6.86 -19.64
N LYS A 2 5.14 6.27 -18.45
CA LYS A 2 4.07 6.41 -17.47
C LYS A 2 4.10 7.84 -16.95
N LYS A 3 3.14 8.68 -17.36
CA LYS A 3 3.02 10.02 -16.80
C LYS A 3 2.61 9.89 -15.33
N THR A 4 3.54 10.14 -14.44
CA THR A 4 3.28 10.26 -13.02
C THR A 4 2.49 11.55 -12.79
N ARG A 5 1.40 11.50 -12.04
CA ARG A 5 0.64 12.68 -11.66
C ARG A 5 1.50 13.50 -10.68
N PHE A 6 1.75 14.76 -10.98
CA PHE A 6 2.55 15.66 -10.12
C PHE A 6 1.78 16.11 -8.88
N ILE A 7 0.46 16.22 -9.00
CA ILE A 7 -0.42 16.69 -7.93
C ILE A 7 -1.14 15.47 -7.36
N PRO A 8 -1.28 15.38 -6.02
CA PRO A 8 -2.04 14.29 -5.39
C PRO A 8 -3.46 14.22 -5.94
N TYR A 9 -4.02 13.01 -6.03
CA TYR A 9 -5.42 12.80 -6.38
C TYR A 9 -6.31 13.53 -5.38
N GLY A 10 -7.37 14.18 -5.81
CA GLY A 10 -8.22 15.04 -4.97
C GLY A 10 -7.90 16.53 -5.05
N TYR A 11 -6.81 16.90 -5.74
CA TYR A 11 -6.40 18.28 -5.91
C TYR A 11 -6.16 18.63 -7.38
N THR A 12 -6.38 19.90 -7.70
CA THR A 12 -6.08 20.50 -9.03
C THR A 12 -5.45 21.87 -8.84
N ILE A 13 -4.84 22.41 -9.89
CA ILE A 13 -4.32 23.79 -9.89
C ILE A 13 -5.31 24.70 -10.60
N ARG A 14 -5.72 25.76 -9.92
CA ARG A 14 -6.49 26.87 -10.50
C ARG A 14 -5.79 28.19 -10.14
N GLU A 15 -5.54 29.02 -11.14
CA GLU A 15 -4.88 30.32 -10.96
C GLU A 15 -3.54 30.26 -10.18
N GLY A 16 -2.77 29.21 -10.40
CA GLY A 16 -1.49 28.98 -9.72
C GLY A 16 -1.57 28.52 -8.26
N ARG A 17 -2.77 28.19 -7.75
CA ARG A 17 -2.99 27.68 -6.40
C ARG A 17 -3.53 26.26 -6.45
N THR A 18 -3.14 25.46 -5.48
CA THR A 18 -3.68 24.11 -5.30
C THR A 18 -5.05 24.23 -4.61
N VAL A 19 -6.07 23.68 -5.26
CA VAL A 19 -7.46 23.68 -4.76
C VAL A 19 -8.02 22.26 -4.77
N ILE A 20 -9.01 22.01 -3.93
CA ILE A 20 -9.69 20.71 -3.87
C ILE A 20 -10.51 20.51 -5.15
N GLU A 21 -10.34 19.36 -5.80
CA GLU A 21 -11.23 18.87 -6.84
C GLU A 21 -12.32 18.01 -6.18
N HIS A 22 -13.53 18.54 -6.08
CA HIS A 22 -14.60 17.94 -5.28
C HIS A 22 -15.00 16.54 -5.69
N SER A 23 -14.98 16.21 -6.97
CA SER A 23 -15.27 14.86 -7.46
C SER A 23 -14.23 13.85 -7.03
N GLU A 24 -12.94 14.21 -7.11
CA GLU A 24 -11.84 13.37 -6.67
C GLU A 24 -11.75 13.31 -5.13
N ALA A 25 -12.05 14.41 -4.44
CA ALA A 25 -12.04 14.46 -2.98
C ALA A 25 -13.10 13.52 -2.37
N ALA A 26 -14.27 13.38 -3.02
CA ALA A 26 -15.28 12.41 -2.61
C ALA A 26 -14.74 10.97 -2.66
N ILE A 27 -13.97 10.64 -3.69
CA ILE A 27 -13.32 9.33 -3.83
C ILE A 27 -12.24 9.12 -2.76
N ILE A 28 -11.47 10.16 -2.42
CA ILE A 28 -10.50 10.09 -1.32
C ILE A 28 -11.20 9.74 0.01
N ARG A 29 -12.28 10.42 0.36
CA ARG A 29 -13.05 10.12 1.57
C ARG A 29 -13.58 8.69 1.56
N GLU A 30 -14.13 8.24 0.45
CA GLU A 30 -14.60 6.86 0.27
C GLU A 30 -13.48 5.84 0.49
N ILE A 31 -12.29 6.06 -0.07
CA ILE A 31 -11.13 5.16 0.10
C ILE A 31 -10.74 5.02 1.58
N PHE A 32 -10.67 6.14 2.31
CA PHE A 32 -10.35 6.10 3.73
C PHE A 32 -11.43 5.41 4.55
N ASP A 33 -12.70 5.71 4.30
CA ASP A 33 -13.85 5.09 4.96
C ASP A 33 -13.88 3.57 4.75
N ASP A 34 -13.77 3.12 3.52
CA ASP A 34 -13.77 1.69 3.18
C ASP A 34 -12.59 0.96 3.81
N TYR A 35 -11.43 1.59 3.83
CA TYR A 35 -10.23 1.01 4.44
C TYR A 35 -10.38 0.85 5.96
N ILE A 36 -10.92 1.86 6.65
CA ILE A 36 -11.19 1.82 8.10
C ILE A 36 -12.29 0.78 8.42
N LYS A 37 -13.31 0.64 7.57
CA LYS A 37 -14.36 -0.39 7.69
C LYS A 37 -13.85 -1.82 7.48
N GLY A 38 -12.62 -1.98 7.02
CA GLY A 38 -11.97 -3.28 6.92
C GLY A 38 -11.67 -3.78 5.50
N ALA A 39 -12.04 -3.04 4.46
CA ALA A 39 -11.72 -3.40 3.08
C ALA A 39 -10.21 -3.52 2.86
N SER A 40 -9.79 -4.43 1.98
CA SER A 40 -8.39 -4.52 1.61
C SER A 40 -8.03 -3.50 0.54
N LEU A 41 -6.73 -3.14 0.44
CA LEU A 41 -6.23 -2.25 -0.61
C LEU A 41 -6.58 -2.75 -2.02
N LYS A 42 -6.65 -4.08 -2.17
CA LYS A 42 -7.00 -4.73 -3.44
C LYS A 42 -8.48 -4.57 -3.75
N ASP A 43 -9.36 -4.83 -2.78
CA ASP A 43 -10.81 -4.75 -2.96
C ASP A 43 -11.24 -3.32 -3.31
N ILE A 44 -10.67 -2.32 -2.64
CA ILE A 44 -10.90 -0.89 -2.93
C ILE A 44 -10.46 -0.57 -4.36
N ALA A 45 -9.25 -0.99 -4.76
CA ALA A 45 -8.74 -0.76 -6.10
C ALA A 45 -9.60 -1.43 -7.18
N GLU A 46 -10.04 -2.67 -6.96
CA GLU A 46 -10.92 -3.40 -7.87
C GLU A 46 -12.29 -2.73 -8.00
N SER A 47 -12.89 -2.29 -6.89
CA SER A 47 -14.17 -1.57 -6.88
C SER A 47 -14.11 -0.28 -7.70
N LEU A 48 -13.07 0.55 -7.49
CA LEU A 48 -12.89 1.80 -8.23
C LEU A 48 -12.66 1.55 -9.73
N THR A 49 -11.90 0.50 -10.07
CA THR A 49 -11.65 0.11 -11.48
C THR A 49 -12.93 -0.40 -12.14
N GLN A 50 -13.73 -1.22 -11.47
CA GLN A 50 -15.01 -1.73 -12.00
C GLN A 50 -16.01 -0.59 -12.25
N ARG A 51 -16.01 0.42 -11.38
CA ARG A 51 -16.84 1.63 -11.52
C ARG A 51 -16.29 2.61 -12.55
N LYS A 52 -15.15 2.30 -13.19
CA LYS A 52 -14.44 3.12 -14.17
C LYS A 52 -14.18 4.55 -13.70
N ILE A 53 -13.83 4.69 -12.42
CA ILE A 53 -13.49 6.00 -11.86
C ILE A 53 -12.14 6.42 -12.41
N PRO A 54 -12.03 7.57 -13.08
CA PRO A 54 -10.79 8.00 -13.70
C PRO A 54 -9.76 8.34 -12.62
N TYR A 55 -8.56 7.75 -12.71
CA TYR A 55 -7.41 8.17 -11.92
C TYR A 55 -6.65 9.31 -12.59
N THR A 56 -6.58 9.29 -13.90
CA THR A 56 -6.08 10.36 -14.76
C THR A 56 -6.95 10.42 -16.04
N GLU A 57 -6.81 11.47 -16.84
CA GLU A 57 -7.50 11.58 -18.15
C GLU A 57 -7.29 10.35 -19.07
N LYS A 58 -6.25 9.55 -18.81
CA LYS A 58 -5.83 8.43 -19.67
C LYS A 58 -6.04 7.05 -19.05
N THR A 59 -6.40 6.94 -17.77
CA THR A 59 -6.55 5.66 -17.11
C THR A 59 -7.56 5.70 -15.97
N ASP A 60 -8.42 4.71 -15.97
CA ASP A 60 -9.41 4.37 -14.93
C ASP A 60 -8.99 3.13 -14.11
N VAL A 61 -7.77 2.62 -14.35
CA VAL A 61 -7.26 1.45 -13.64
C VAL A 61 -6.64 1.86 -12.32
N TRP A 62 -7.15 1.30 -11.25
CA TRP A 62 -6.64 1.44 -9.89
C TRP A 62 -5.85 0.19 -9.49
N ASP A 63 -4.84 0.36 -8.70
CA ASP A 63 -4.06 -0.73 -8.12
C ASP A 63 -3.80 -0.50 -6.62
N LYS A 64 -3.46 -1.57 -5.91
CA LYS A 64 -3.21 -1.52 -4.46
C LYS A 64 -2.11 -0.52 -4.07
N ALA A 65 -1.14 -0.29 -4.95
CA ALA A 65 -0.05 0.64 -4.67
C ALA A 65 -0.52 2.10 -4.73
N ARG A 66 -1.47 2.41 -5.61
CA ARG A 66 -2.12 3.73 -5.66
C ARG A 66 -2.93 4.00 -4.42
N ILE A 67 -3.75 3.03 -3.98
CA ILE A 67 -4.52 3.14 -2.74
C ILE A 67 -3.58 3.29 -1.53
N ALA A 68 -2.52 2.50 -1.43
CA ALA A 68 -1.55 2.60 -0.35
C ALA A 68 -0.90 3.99 -0.27
N ARG A 69 -0.50 4.57 -1.41
CA ARG A 69 0.07 5.92 -1.46
C ARG A 69 -0.92 7.00 -1.03
N ILE A 70 -2.20 6.83 -1.36
CA ILE A 70 -3.25 7.75 -0.92
C ILE A 70 -3.39 7.70 0.59
N ILE A 71 -3.48 6.52 1.19
CA ILE A 71 -3.62 6.34 2.64
C ILE A 71 -2.41 6.89 3.42
N GLU A 72 -1.21 6.82 2.85
CA GLU A 72 0.03 7.30 3.48
C GLU A 72 0.30 8.80 3.27
N ASN A 73 -0.48 9.47 2.44
CA ASN A 73 -0.21 10.86 2.07
C ASN A 73 -0.81 11.85 3.07
N ALA A 74 0.04 12.39 3.95
CA ALA A 74 -0.35 13.37 4.96
C ALA A 74 -0.89 14.70 4.40
N LYS A 75 -0.74 14.98 3.11
CA LYS A 75 -1.29 16.20 2.48
C LYS A 75 -2.81 16.28 2.56
N TYR A 76 -3.49 15.14 2.71
CA TYR A 76 -4.95 15.10 2.82
C TYR A 76 -5.52 15.63 4.14
N ILE A 77 -4.70 15.77 5.17
CA ILE A 77 -5.07 16.45 6.43
C ILE A 77 -4.73 17.96 6.42
N GLY A 78 -4.13 18.43 5.33
CA GLY A 78 -3.72 19.81 5.16
C GLY A 78 -2.29 20.10 5.64
N ASP A 79 -1.54 20.88 4.88
CA ASP A 79 -0.16 21.29 5.21
C ASP A 79 0.14 22.76 4.89
N GLY A 80 -0.91 23.58 4.73
CA GLY A 80 -0.81 24.99 4.39
C GLY A 80 -0.75 25.27 2.88
N GLU A 81 -0.26 24.35 2.06
CA GLU A 81 -0.32 24.40 0.60
C GLU A 81 -1.54 23.64 0.06
N TYR A 82 -1.97 22.62 0.80
CA TYR A 82 -3.10 21.76 0.47
C TYR A 82 -4.20 21.93 1.51
N ASP A 83 -5.41 22.23 1.05
CA ASP A 83 -6.58 22.26 1.93
C ASP A 83 -6.95 20.84 2.39
N PRO A 84 -7.39 20.64 3.65
CA PRO A 84 -7.72 19.32 4.16
C PRO A 84 -8.93 18.71 3.45
N ILE A 85 -8.81 17.46 3.00
CA ILE A 85 -9.90 16.66 2.43
C ILE A 85 -10.52 15.74 3.48
N ILE A 86 -9.69 15.22 4.39
CA ILE A 86 -10.07 14.37 5.52
C ILE A 86 -9.60 14.98 6.82
N ASP A 87 -10.18 14.54 7.93
CA ASP A 87 -9.74 14.89 9.27
C ASP A 87 -8.54 14.05 9.72
N GLU A 88 -7.82 14.55 10.72
CA GLU A 88 -6.64 13.91 11.28
C GLU A 88 -6.95 12.55 11.91
N ASP A 89 -8.08 12.43 12.61
CA ASP A 89 -8.53 11.19 13.24
C ASP A 89 -8.75 10.07 12.22
N THR A 90 -9.39 10.39 11.10
CA THR A 90 -9.59 9.45 9.98
C THR A 90 -8.26 9.01 9.37
N TYR A 91 -7.34 9.94 9.18
CA TYR A 91 -6.01 9.65 8.66
C TYR A 91 -5.22 8.73 9.61
N GLU A 92 -5.13 9.09 10.89
CA GLU A 92 -4.43 8.29 11.90
C GLU A 92 -5.03 6.90 12.05
N GLY A 93 -6.35 6.79 12.03
CA GLY A 93 -7.06 5.51 12.05
C GLY A 93 -6.66 4.60 10.88
N ALA A 94 -6.59 5.14 9.67
CA ALA A 94 -6.19 4.39 8.49
C ALA A 94 -4.71 3.97 8.53
N VAL A 95 -3.81 4.87 8.93
CA VAL A 95 -2.37 4.59 9.07
C VAL A 95 -2.11 3.54 10.16
N SER A 96 -2.78 3.65 11.31
CA SER A 96 -2.69 2.68 12.40
C SER A 96 -3.17 1.29 11.98
N MET A 97 -4.29 1.21 11.24
CA MET A 97 -4.81 -0.04 10.70
C MET A 97 -3.84 -0.66 9.69
N LYS A 98 -3.20 0.15 8.84
CA LYS A 98 -2.19 -0.33 7.90
C LYS A 98 -0.99 -0.92 8.64
N ALA A 99 -0.48 -0.26 9.67
CA ALA A 99 0.62 -0.74 10.49
C ALA A 99 0.27 -2.05 11.23
N ALA A 100 -0.96 -2.17 11.75
CA ALA A 100 -1.44 -3.39 12.38
C ALA A 100 -1.52 -4.57 11.41
N ARG A 101 -2.00 -4.33 10.18
CA ARG A 101 -2.05 -5.36 9.13
C ARG A 101 -0.67 -5.81 8.68
N GLN A 102 0.32 -4.91 8.62
CA GLN A 102 1.71 -5.26 8.31
C GLN A 102 2.35 -6.16 9.36
N ARG A 103 2.07 -5.93 10.65
CA ARG A 103 2.60 -6.78 11.75
C ARG A 103 2.09 -8.22 11.68
N ASN A 104 0.89 -8.44 11.17
CA ASN A 104 0.30 -9.77 11.02
C ASN A 104 0.91 -10.59 9.87
N VAL A 105 1.75 -9.98 9.03
CA VAL A 105 2.51 -10.65 7.96
C VAL A 105 3.88 -11.15 8.45
N VAL A 106 4.20 -11.03 9.74
CA VAL A 106 5.32 -11.78 10.31
C VAL A 106 5.00 -13.25 10.11
N GLN A 107 5.68 -13.86 9.13
CA GLN A 107 5.58 -15.28 8.86
C GLN A 107 5.83 -15.99 10.21
N LYS A 108 4.81 -16.69 10.73
CA LYS A 108 5.00 -17.62 11.82
C LYS A 108 6.02 -18.64 11.33
N GLU A 109 7.27 -18.47 11.73
CA GLU A 109 8.25 -19.52 11.54
C GLU A 109 7.73 -20.76 12.27
N CYS A 110 7.62 -21.85 11.55
CA CYS A 110 7.38 -23.14 12.16
C CYS A 110 8.49 -23.40 13.19
N GLU A 111 8.14 -23.84 14.39
CA GLU A 111 9.11 -24.15 15.47
C GLU A 111 10.23 -25.05 14.97
N GLY A 112 9.93 -26.02 14.10
CA GLY A 112 10.92 -26.90 13.47
C GLY A 112 11.95 -26.14 12.64
N ILE A 113 11.56 -25.08 11.94
CA ILE A 113 12.49 -24.25 11.14
C ILE A 113 13.39 -23.41 12.06
N ALA A 114 12.84 -22.88 13.14
CA ALA A 114 13.63 -22.14 14.13
C ALA A 114 14.72 -23.04 14.77
N LEU A 115 14.42 -24.30 15.04
CA LEU A 115 15.35 -25.28 15.60
C LEU A 115 16.50 -25.63 14.65
N ILE A 116 16.25 -25.69 13.33
CA ILE A 116 17.26 -26.10 12.33
C ILE A 116 18.01 -24.93 11.70
N ARG A 117 17.52 -23.69 11.83
CA ARG A 117 18.03 -22.50 11.14
C ARG A 117 19.56 -22.36 11.23
N ASN A 118 20.17 -22.61 12.37
CA ASN A 118 21.61 -22.46 12.58
C ASN A 118 22.37 -23.80 12.60
N ARG A 119 21.69 -24.91 12.34
CA ARG A 119 22.28 -26.28 12.43
C ARG A 119 22.50 -26.89 11.04
N VAL A 120 21.86 -26.35 10.01
CA VAL A 120 22.02 -26.87 8.64
C VAL A 120 23.29 -26.26 8.03
N LYS A 121 24.21 -27.13 7.63
CA LYS A 121 25.45 -26.76 6.96
C LYS A 121 25.48 -27.37 5.55
N CYS A 122 26.14 -26.69 4.62
CA CYS A 122 26.36 -27.19 3.29
C CYS A 122 27.30 -28.42 3.35
N ALA A 123 26.94 -29.50 2.64
CA ALA A 123 27.76 -30.70 2.60
C ALA A 123 29.09 -30.48 1.84
N ASP A 124 29.09 -29.55 0.87
CA ASP A 124 30.27 -29.30 0.01
C ASP A 124 31.27 -28.33 0.64
N CYS A 125 30.81 -27.22 1.23
CA CYS A 125 31.70 -26.17 1.73
C CYS A 125 31.66 -25.99 3.29
N GLY A 126 30.76 -26.69 3.99
CA GLY A 126 30.61 -26.59 5.46
C GLY A 126 30.03 -25.28 5.97
N SER A 127 29.70 -24.33 5.09
CA SER A 127 29.13 -23.05 5.48
C SER A 127 27.69 -23.19 6.00
N PRO A 128 27.24 -22.34 6.91
CA PRO A 128 25.85 -22.36 7.38
C PRO A 128 24.91 -22.03 6.23
N MET A 129 23.83 -22.78 6.08
CA MET A 129 22.83 -22.54 5.05
C MET A 129 21.79 -21.54 5.52
N VAL A 130 21.41 -20.61 4.64
CA VAL A 130 20.40 -19.58 4.86
C VAL A 130 19.14 -19.95 4.13
N ARG A 131 18.00 -19.92 4.84
CA ARG A 131 16.68 -20.12 4.24
C ARG A 131 16.31 -18.89 3.41
N ARG A 132 15.95 -19.10 2.15
CA ARG A 132 15.41 -18.07 1.25
C ARG A 132 13.99 -18.41 0.85
N ILE A 133 13.12 -17.39 0.90
CA ILE A 133 11.72 -17.49 0.51
C ILE A 133 11.54 -16.65 -0.75
N SER A 134 10.93 -17.23 -1.77
CA SER A 134 10.63 -16.52 -3.02
C SER A 134 9.16 -16.65 -3.35
N SER A 135 8.48 -15.52 -3.53
CA SER A 135 7.08 -15.47 -3.98
C SER A 135 6.92 -15.67 -5.50
N LYS A 136 8.02 -15.60 -6.26
CA LYS A 136 8.01 -15.58 -7.76
C LYS A 136 8.40 -16.89 -8.41
N ARG A 137 8.83 -17.90 -7.68
CA ARG A 137 9.30 -19.18 -8.22
C ARG A 137 8.38 -20.34 -7.83
N ASN A 138 8.36 -21.39 -8.62
CA ASN A 138 7.65 -22.63 -8.30
C ASN A 138 8.15 -23.26 -6.99
N ILE A 139 9.43 -23.10 -6.68
CA ILE A 139 10.01 -23.46 -5.38
C ILE A 139 9.95 -22.24 -4.49
N LYS A 140 8.99 -22.23 -3.55
CA LYS A 140 8.75 -21.09 -2.65
C LYS A 140 9.84 -20.96 -1.59
N GLU A 141 10.48 -22.03 -1.21
CA GLU A 141 11.49 -22.07 -0.15
C GLU A 141 12.72 -22.82 -0.63
N SER A 142 13.90 -22.30 -0.33
CA SER A 142 15.19 -22.92 -0.63
C SER A 142 16.21 -22.60 0.45
N TRP A 143 17.18 -23.49 0.63
CA TRP A 143 18.33 -23.27 1.49
C TRP A 143 19.57 -23.08 0.63
N THR A 144 20.33 -22.03 0.88
CA THR A 144 21.54 -21.68 0.12
C THR A 144 22.69 -21.39 1.07
N CYS A 145 23.86 -21.83 0.71
CA CYS A 145 25.12 -21.51 1.40
C CYS A 145 25.78 -20.23 0.88
#